data_0b5784959d969be9002a7415bc6479e0
#
_entry.id   0b5784959d969be9002a7415bc6479e0
#
_cell.length_a   1.000
_cell.length_b   1.000
_cell.length_c   1.000
_cell.angle_alpha   90.00
_cell.angle_beta   90.00
_cell.angle_gamma   90.00
#
_symmetry.space_group_name_H-M   'P 1'
#
loop_
_entity.id
_entity.type
_entity.pdbx_description
1 polymer ?
#
loop_
_entity_poly.entity_id
_entity_poly.type
_entity_poly.pdbx_seq_one_letter_code
_entity_poly.pdbx_strand_id
1 'polypeptide(L)'
;WFLTGTDEHGQKIMRTALANGVTPREWADRLVEQSWKPLLKTLDLANDDFIRTTEERHESAVKKFLTLLHDKGFIYQGEYEGFYCVGCEEYKPLADLEDGAGEFEGSKLCPVHSRPVEVLKEENYFFKMSTFQQKLLDLYAAQPDFIQPTSVRNEIIAFVNRGLDDLSISRSNIDWG
;
A
#
# COMPACT_ATOMS: atom_id res chain seq x y z
N TRP A 1 -10.49 -19.23 -9.02
CA TRP A 1 -9.32 -18.58 -9.62
C TRP A 1 -8.34 -18.18 -8.53
N PHE A 2 -7.13 -18.74 -8.60
CA PHE A 2 -6.05 -18.42 -7.66
C PHE A 2 -5.03 -17.51 -8.33
N LEU A 3 -5.07 -16.22 -7.99
CA LEU A 3 -4.13 -15.21 -8.45
C LEU A 3 -3.06 -15.00 -7.38
N THR A 4 -1.79 -14.96 -7.79
CA THR A 4 -0.67 -14.47 -7.00
C THR A 4 0.15 -13.49 -7.82
N GLY A 5 1.16 -12.85 -7.24
CA GLY A 5 1.99 -11.91 -7.97
C GLY A 5 2.95 -11.13 -7.11
N THR A 6 3.54 -10.08 -7.70
CA THR A 6 4.50 -9.21 -7.03
C THR A 6 4.04 -7.75 -7.10
N ASP A 7 4.16 -7.06 -5.97
CA ASP A 7 4.12 -5.60 -5.89
C ASP A 7 5.55 -5.09 -6.07
N GLU A 8 5.78 -4.35 -7.17
CA GLU A 8 7.13 -4.05 -7.66
C GLU A 8 7.50 -2.58 -7.62
N HIS A 9 6.55 -1.71 -7.32
CA HIS A 9 6.78 -0.28 -7.21
C HIS A 9 7.26 0.12 -5.80
N GLY A 10 7.58 1.39 -5.64
CA GLY A 10 7.89 1.98 -4.34
C GLY A 10 9.36 2.25 -4.09
N GLN A 11 9.59 2.99 -3.02
CA GLN A 11 10.88 3.55 -2.66
C GLN A 11 11.92 2.50 -2.26
N LYS A 12 11.47 1.38 -1.69
CA LYS A 12 12.34 0.27 -1.27
C LYS A 12 13.01 -0.39 -2.48
N ILE A 13 12.24 -0.71 -3.52
CA ILE A 13 12.78 -1.29 -4.76
C ILE A 13 13.72 -0.30 -5.44
N MET A 14 13.33 0.97 -5.54
CA MET A 14 14.16 2.02 -6.14
C MET A 14 15.51 2.16 -5.43
N ARG A 15 15.53 2.32 -4.10
CA ARG A 15 16.76 2.47 -3.31
C ARG A 15 17.66 1.24 -3.42
N THR A 16 17.07 0.03 -3.39
CA THR A 16 17.86 -1.21 -3.49
C THR A 16 18.46 -1.39 -4.89
N ALA A 17 17.71 -1.08 -5.93
CA ALA A 17 18.20 -1.11 -7.31
C ALA A 17 19.38 -0.17 -7.50
N LEU A 18 19.27 1.08 -7.06
CA LEU A 18 20.35 2.07 -7.12
C LEU A 18 21.60 1.62 -6.35
N ALA A 19 21.43 1.05 -5.15
CA ALA A 19 22.55 0.51 -4.36
C ALA A 19 23.26 -0.65 -5.06
N ASN A 20 22.58 -1.35 -5.97
CA ASN A 20 23.14 -2.45 -6.78
C ASN A 20 23.54 -2.01 -8.20
N GLY A 21 23.50 -0.73 -8.52
CA GLY A 21 23.93 -0.18 -9.80
C GLY A 21 23.06 -0.60 -11.00
N VAL A 22 21.77 -0.86 -10.77
CA VAL A 22 20.81 -1.27 -11.80
C VAL A 22 19.55 -0.42 -11.74
N THR A 23 18.72 -0.48 -12.78
CA THR A 23 17.41 0.17 -12.79
C THR A 23 16.42 -0.57 -11.88
N PRO A 24 15.39 0.10 -11.34
CA PRO A 24 14.32 -0.56 -10.58
C PRO A 24 13.65 -1.71 -11.34
N ARG A 25 13.46 -1.53 -12.64
CA ARG A 25 12.88 -2.57 -13.52
C ARG A 25 13.76 -3.82 -13.59
N GLU A 26 15.06 -3.64 -13.84
CA GLU A 26 16.01 -4.76 -13.87
C GLU A 26 16.10 -5.46 -12.51
N TRP A 27 16.02 -4.71 -11.41
CA TRP A 27 16.02 -5.29 -10.07
C TRP A 27 14.77 -6.13 -9.82
N ALA A 28 13.59 -5.61 -10.15
CA ALA A 28 12.32 -6.34 -10.05
C ALA A 28 12.33 -7.61 -10.91
N ASP A 29 12.79 -7.51 -12.16
CA ASP A 29 12.91 -8.66 -13.07
C ASP A 29 13.83 -9.75 -12.49
N ARG A 30 14.98 -9.38 -11.91
CA ARG A 30 15.89 -10.33 -11.24
C ARG A 30 15.21 -11.02 -10.04
N LEU A 31 14.51 -10.27 -9.20
CA LEU A 31 13.81 -10.85 -8.04
C LEU A 31 12.73 -11.85 -8.47
N VAL A 32 11.95 -11.50 -9.50
CA VAL A 32 10.92 -12.40 -10.02
C VAL A 32 11.53 -13.69 -10.55
N GLU A 33 12.55 -13.60 -11.40
CA GLU A 33 13.15 -14.79 -12.04
C GLU A 33 13.97 -15.63 -11.06
N GLN A 34 14.73 -15.01 -10.13
CA GLN A 34 15.67 -15.72 -9.29
C GLN A 34 15.09 -16.13 -7.93
N SER A 35 14.01 -15.52 -7.48
CA SER A 35 13.44 -15.77 -6.16
C SER A 35 11.97 -16.21 -6.23
N TRP A 36 11.09 -15.39 -6.81
CA TRP A 36 9.66 -15.66 -6.76
C TRP A 36 9.24 -16.88 -7.58
N LYS A 37 9.63 -16.98 -8.84
CA LYS A 37 9.30 -18.15 -9.68
C LYS A 37 9.84 -19.46 -9.13
N PRO A 38 11.12 -19.56 -8.67
CA PRO A 38 11.60 -20.75 -8.01
C PRO A 38 10.84 -21.08 -6.71
N LEU A 39 10.44 -20.07 -5.93
CA LEU A 39 9.67 -20.26 -4.70
C LEU A 39 8.29 -20.87 -4.98
N LEU A 40 7.57 -20.38 -6.00
CA LEU A 40 6.29 -20.95 -6.41
C LEU A 40 6.41 -22.45 -6.72
N LYS A 41 7.48 -22.82 -7.43
CA LYS A 41 7.76 -24.22 -7.76
C LYS A 41 8.11 -25.04 -6.52
N THR A 42 8.92 -24.48 -5.61
CA THR A 42 9.33 -25.16 -4.37
C THR A 42 8.14 -25.44 -3.46
N LEU A 43 7.20 -24.51 -3.41
CA LEU A 43 5.96 -24.62 -2.61
C LEU A 43 4.83 -25.38 -3.31
N ASP A 44 5.06 -25.84 -4.55
CA ASP A 44 4.07 -26.51 -5.39
C ASP A 44 2.75 -25.71 -5.49
N LEU A 45 2.87 -24.39 -5.72
CA LEU A 45 1.71 -23.51 -5.81
C LEU A 45 1.01 -23.67 -7.16
N ALA A 46 -0.26 -24.07 -7.11
CA ALA A 46 -1.13 -24.25 -8.26
C ALA A 46 -1.90 -22.95 -8.58
N ASN A 47 -1.21 -21.84 -8.74
CA ASN A 47 -1.83 -20.58 -9.12
C ASN A 47 -2.21 -20.58 -10.60
N ASP A 48 -3.42 -20.05 -10.88
CA ASP A 48 -3.94 -19.92 -12.26
C ASP A 48 -3.24 -18.79 -13.02
N ASP A 49 -2.76 -17.77 -12.32
CA ASP A 49 -2.08 -16.60 -12.91
C ASP A 49 -1.05 -16.01 -11.94
N PHE A 50 -0.04 -15.37 -12.52
CA PHE A 50 0.97 -14.59 -11.79
C PHE A 50 1.01 -13.19 -12.38
N ILE A 51 0.53 -12.20 -11.61
CA ILE A 51 0.50 -10.80 -12.04
C ILE A 51 1.68 -10.02 -11.45
N ARG A 52 2.23 -9.12 -12.25
CA ARG A 52 3.21 -8.12 -11.80
C ARG A 52 2.58 -6.74 -11.88
N THR A 53 2.75 -5.91 -10.86
CA THR A 53 2.19 -4.54 -10.88
C THR A 53 2.81 -3.67 -11.98
N THR A 54 3.96 -4.08 -12.53
CA THR A 54 4.63 -3.45 -13.67
C THR A 54 4.18 -3.96 -15.05
N GLU A 55 3.22 -4.88 -15.12
CA GLU A 55 2.68 -5.33 -16.40
C GLU A 55 1.67 -4.34 -16.97
N GLU A 56 1.67 -4.17 -18.30
CA GLU A 56 0.74 -3.27 -18.99
C GLU A 56 -0.74 -3.59 -18.68
N ARG A 57 -1.10 -4.86 -18.54
CA ARG A 57 -2.47 -5.27 -18.19
C ARG A 57 -2.89 -4.74 -16.81
N HIS A 58 -1.97 -4.71 -15.83
CA HIS A 58 -2.22 -4.15 -14.50
C HIS A 58 -2.30 -2.63 -14.59
N GLU A 59 -1.29 -1.98 -15.15
CA GLU A 59 -1.24 -0.52 -15.27
C GLU A 59 -2.46 0.05 -16.02
N SER A 60 -2.86 -0.59 -17.13
CA SER A 60 -4.04 -0.18 -17.88
C SER A 60 -5.33 -0.28 -17.06
N ALA A 61 -5.48 -1.33 -16.26
CA ALA A 61 -6.63 -1.52 -15.38
C ALA A 61 -6.67 -0.46 -14.26
N VAL A 62 -5.51 -0.21 -13.62
CA VAL A 62 -5.36 0.82 -12.58
C VAL A 62 -5.69 2.21 -13.13
N LYS A 63 -5.11 2.58 -14.29
CA LYS A 63 -5.37 3.87 -14.93
C LYS A 63 -6.87 4.07 -15.23
N LYS A 64 -7.53 3.06 -15.78
CA LYS A 64 -8.98 3.12 -16.05
C LYS A 64 -9.80 3.27 -14.77
N PHE A 65 -9.44 2.53 -13.72
CA PHE A 65 -10.16 2.58 -12.46
C PHE A 65 -10.00 3.92 -11.77
N LEU A 66 -8.77 4.45 -11.68
CA LEU A 66 -8.50 5.75 -11.08
C LEU A 66 -9.17 6.89 -11.87
N THR A 67 -9.15 6.84 -13.20
CA THR A 67 -9.86 7.81 -14.05
C THR A 67 -11.36 7.79 -13.75
N LEU A 68 -11.97 6.61 -13.66
CA LEU A 68 -13.39 6.48 -13.30
C LEU A 68 -13.72 7.09 -11.93
N LEU A 69 -12.85 6.88 -10.94
CA LEU A 69 -13.04 7.46 -9.59
C LEU A 69 -12.87 8.99 -9.61
N HIS A 70 -11.90 9.49 -10.36
CA HIS A 70 -11.65 10.91 -10.55
C HIS A 70 -12.86 11.59 -11.22
N ASP A 71 -13.35 11.04 -12.32
CA ASP A 71 -14.51 11.58 -13.06
C ASP A 71 -15.78 11.59 -12.21
N LYS A 72 -15.90 10.68 -11.25
CA LYS A 72 -16.98 10.63 -10.26
C LYS A 72 -16.76 11.57 -9.07
N GLY A 73 -15.65 12.32 -9.03
CA GLY A 73 -15.33 13.26 -7.95
C GLY A 73 -14.88 12.60 -6.64
N PHE A 74 -14.49 11.32 -6.67
CA PHE A 74 -13.98 10.61 -5.50
C PHE A 74 -12.46 10.74 -5.32
N ILE A 75 -11.77 11.36 -6.26
CA ILE A 75 -10.35 11.70 -6.15
C ILE A 75 -10.17 13.20 -6.18
N TYR A 76 -9.33 13.74 -5.31
CA TYR A 76 -8.96 15.15 -5.25
C TYR A 76 -7.47 15.30 -4.94
N GLN A 77 -6.92 16.47 -5.25
CA GLN A 77 -5.55 16.84 -4.92
C GLN A 77 -5.51 17.58 -3.59
N GLY A 78 -4.55 17.25 -2.74
CA GLY A 78 -4.34 17.88 -1.45
C GLY A 78 -2.89 17.76 -0.99
N GLU A 79 -2.53 18.58 0.00
CA GLU A 79 -1.21 18.46 0.67
C GLU A 79 -1.30 17.40 1.77
N TYR A 80 -0.26 16.58 1.86
CA TYR A 80 -0.06 15.65 2.96
C TYR A 80 1.29 15.88 3.60
N GLU A 81 1.29 15.94 4.93
CA GLU A 81 2.50 15.94 5.74
C GLU A 81 2.37 14.85 6.79
N GLY A 82 3.36 13.98 6.87
CA GLY A 82 3.30 12.87 7.82
C GLY A 82 4.61 12.11 7.96
N PHE A 83 4.62 11.20 8.93
CA PHE A 83 5.75 10.33 9.23
C PHE A 83 5.70 9.10 8.32
N TYR A 84 6.62 9.00 7.39
CA TYR A 84 6.70 7.91 6.41
C TYR A 84 7.73 6.86 6.82
N CYS A 85 7.33 5.61 6.88
CA CYS A 85 8.24 4.50 7.07
C CYS A 85 8.61 3.87 5.73
N VAL A 86 9.85 4.00 5.30
CA VAL A 86 10.35 3.42 4.05
C VAL A 86 10.27 1.89 4.04
N GLY A 87 10.44 1.25 5.20
CA GLY A 87 10.36 -0.21 5.31
C GLY A 87 8.95 -0.76 5.16
N CYS A 88 7.94 -0.05 5.71
CA CYS A 88 6.52 -0.39 5.54
C CYS A 88 5.94 0.15 4.23
N GLU A 89 6.59 1.14 3.62
CA GLU A 89 6.09 1.93 2.48
C GLU A 89 4.76 2.63 2.76
N GLU A 90 4.57 3.08 4.02
CA GLU A 90 3.33 3.73 4.46
C GLU A 90 3.58 4.88 5.45
N TYR A 91 2.63 5.80 5.52
CA TYR A 91 2.59 6.80 6.57
C TYR A 91 2.10 6.19 7.88
N LYS A 92 2.71 6.61 8.97
CA LYS A 92 2.38 6.18 10.33
C LYS A 92 1.79 7.33 11.13
N PRO A 93 0.65 7.13 11.83
CA PRO A 93 0.17 8.09 12.81
C PRO A 93 1.22 8.33 13.88
N LEU A 94 1.33 9.56 14.37
CA LEU A 94 2.26 9.90 15.46
C LEU A 94 2.06 9.02 16.71
N ALA A 95 0.81 8.64 16.98
CA ALA A 95 0.46 7.80 18.13
C ALA A 95 1.01 6.37 18.05
N ASP A 96 1.32 5.90 16.85
CA ASP A 96 1.83 4.55 16.60
C ASP A 96 3.37 4.51 16.57
N LEU A 97 4.04 5.67 16.69
CA LEU A 97 5.48 5.76 16.64
C LEU A 97 6.11 5.70 18.03
N GLU A 98 7.27 5.08 18.11
CA GLU A 98 8.08 5.01 19.32
C GLU A 98 9.10 6.15 19.36
N ASP A 99 9.50 6.57 20.56
CA ASP A 99 10.59 7.53 20.73
C ASP A 99 11.94 6.80 20.60
N GLY A 100 12.82 7.38 19.79
CA GLY A 100 14.17 6.85 19.61
C GLY A 100 15.03 7.07 20.86
N ALA A 101 15.95 6.13 21.10
CA ALA A 101 16.94 6.19 22.16
C ALA A 101 18.33 5.87 21.61
N GLY A 102 19.38 6.27 22.34
CA GLY A 102 20.76 6.04 21.94
C GLY A 102 21.13 6.76 20.66
N GLU A 103 21.52 6.04 19.62
CA GLU A 103 21.89 6.61 18.31
C GLU A 103 20.72 7.29 17.57
N PHE A 104 19.48 6.98 17.97
CA PHE A 104 18.24 7.56 17.39
C PHE A 104 17.54 8.55 18.33
N GLU A 105 18.23 9.04 19.37
CA GLU A 105 17.66 10.01 20.31
C GLU A 105 17.11 11.24 19.58
N GLY A 106 15.86 11.62 19.91
CA GLY A 106 15.15 12.72 19.24
C GLY A 106 14.45 12.36 17.93
N SER A 107 14.56 11.12 17.47
CA SER A 107 13.85 10.64 16.28
C SER A 107 12.58 9.88 16.68
N LYS A 108 11.60 9.83 15.76
CA LYS A 108 10.45 8.90 15.87
C LYS A 108 10.77 7.63 15.09
N LEU A 109 10.50 6.47 15.69
CA LEU A 109 10.81 5.17 15.13
C LEU A 109 9.53 4.42 14.72
N CYS A 110 9.61 3.69 13.61
CA CYS A 110 8.60 2.73 13.22
C CYS A 110 8.66 1.50 14.14
N PRO A 111 7.58 1.10 14.83
CA PRO A 111 7.60 -0.04 15.75
C PRO A 111 7.89 -1.38 15.07
N VAL A 112 7.58 -1.49 13.75
CA VAL A 112 7.83 -2.71 12.96
C VAL A 112 9.29 -2.86 12.55
N HIS A 113 9.95 -1.74 12.20
CA HIS A 113 11.32 -1.78 11.65
C HIS A 113 12.37 -1.26 12.63
N SER A 114 11.97 -0.68 13.79
CA SER A 114 12.84 -0.04 14.78
C SER A 114 13.84 0.94 14.15
N ARG A 115 13.39 1.69 13.14
CA ARG A 115 14.19 2.66 12.38
C ARG A 115 13.47 4.01 12.33
N PRO A 116 14.24 5.11 12.23
CA PRO A 116 13.67 6.43 12.07
C PRO A 116 12.72 6.51 10.88
N VAL A 117 11.58 7.18 11.10
CA VAL A 117 10.65 7.56 10.04
C VAL A 117 11.06 8.91 9.45
N GLU A 118 10.72 9.13 8.18
CA GLU A 118 10.98 10.38 7.47
C GLU A 118 9.75 11.28 7.55
N VAL A 119 9.92 12.58 7.81
CA VAL A 119 8.82 13.55 7.66
C VAL A 119 8.76 13.96 6.21
N LEU A 120 7.69 13.57 5.53
CA LEU A 120 7.45 13.92 4.14
C LEU A 120 6.28 14.89 4.05
N LYS A 121 6.47 15.94 3.25
CA LYS A 121 5.42 16.86 2.84
C LYS A 121 5.34 16.87 1.33
N GLU A 122 4.17 16.54 0.80
CA GLU A 122 3.98 16.41 -0.64
C GLU A 122 2.55 16.72 -1.06
N GLU A 123 2.38 17.16 -2.30
CA GLU A 123 1.07 17.23 -2.93
C GLU A 123 0.71 15.86 -3.49
N ASN A 124 -0.39 15.30 -3.00
CA ASN A 124 -0.84 13.97 -3.37
C ASN A 124 -2.28 13.99 -3.87
N TYR A 125 -2.65 12.96 -4.62
CA TYR A 125 -4.05 12.64 -4.84
C TYR A 125 -4.59 11.82 -3.68
N PHE A 126 -5.82 12.16 -3.27
CA PHE A 126 -6.54 11.51 -2.19
C PHE A 126 -7.81 10.85 -2.72
N PHE A 127 -8.08 9.65 -2.24
CA PHE A 127 -9.37 8.99 -2.42
C PHE A 127 -10.29 9.31 -1.24
N LYS A 128 -11.49 9.83 -1.52
CA LYS A 128 -12.51 10.19 -0.52
C LYS A 128 -13.15 8.96 0.13
N MET A 129 -12.34 8.17 0.83
CA MET A 129 -12.81 6.95 1.50
C MET A 129 -13.82 7.27 2.60
N SER A 130 -13.69 8.41 3.27
CA SER A 130 -14.61 8.89 4.30
C SER A 130 -16.08 8.94 3.83
N THR A 131 -16.32 9.25 2.55
CA THR A 131 -17.67 9.32 1.98
C THR A 131 -18.34 7.95 1.82
N PHE A 132 -17.62 6.86 1.96
CA PHE A 132 -18.12 5.49 1.85
C PHE A 132 -18.48 4.87 3.19
N GLN A 133 -18.16 5.50 4.32
CA GLN A 133 -18.38 4.94 5.66
C GLN A 133 -19.80 4.42 5.87
N GLN A 134 -20.79 5.28 5.68
CA GLN A 134 -22.20 4.87 5.90
C GLN A 134 -22.65 3.79 4.90
N LYS A 135 -22.22 3.89 3.64
CA LYS A 135 -22.54 2.90 2.61
C LYS A 135 -21.98 1.52 2.94
N LEU A 136 -20.78 1.47 3.53
CA LEU A 136 -20.17 0.20 3.98
C LEU A 136 -20.94 -0.38 5.17
N LEU A 137 -21.30 0.44 6.16
CA LEU A 137 -22.09 0.00 7.30
C LEU A 137 -23.46 -0.54 6.87
N ASP A 138 -24.13 0.16 5.95
CA ASP A 138 -25.42 -0.27 5.39
C ASP A 138 -25.27 -1.60 4.63
N LEU A 139 -24.21 -1.77 3.85
CA LEU A 139 -23.90 -3.02 3.16
C LEU A 139 -23.71 -4.18 4.14
N TYR A 140 -22.90 -3.97 5.19
CA TYR A 140 -22.63 -5.02 6.20
C TYR A 140 -23.87 -5.38 7.03
N ALA A 141 -24.79 -4.44 7.21
CA ALA A 141 -26.07 -4.69 7.85
C ALA A 141 -27.02 -5.47 6.94
N ALA A 142 -27.09 -5.11 5.65
CA ALA A 142 -27.95 -5.75 4.67
C ALA A 142 -27.45 -7.14 4.25
N GLN A 143 -26.14 -7.37 4.28
CA GLN A 143 -25.49 -8.61 3.87
C GLN A 143 -24.57 -9.13 4.98
N PRO A 144 -25.11 -9.79 6.03
CA PRO A 144 -24.32 -10.25 7.17
C PRO A 144 -23.16 -11.20 6.83
N ASP A 145 -23.28 -11.94 5.72
CA ASP A 145 -22.28 -12.90 5.26
C ASP A 145 -21.22 -12.29 4.31
N PHE A 146 -21.30 -10.97 4.03
CA PHE A 146 -20.34 -10.27 3.16
C PHE A 146 -18.90 -10.34 3.71
N ILE A 147 -18.75 -10.33 5.03
CA ILE A 147 -17.47 -10.51 5.71
C ILE A 147 -17.50 -11.75 6.58
N GLN A 148 -16.57 -12.66 6.37
CA GLN A 148 -16.42 -13.91 7.10
C GLN A 148 -14.97 -14.07 7.60
N PRO A 149 -14.72 -14.73 8.72
CA PRO A 149 -15.69 -15.18 9.73
C PRO A 149 -16.24 -14.01 10.59
N THR A 150 -17.19 -14.32 11.46
CA THR A 150 -17.85 -13.31 12.32
C THR A 150 -16.88 -12.47 13.16
N SER A 151 -15.75 -13.04 13.61
CA SER A 151 -14.72 -12.28 14.35
C SER A 151 -14.13 -11.15 13.49
N VAL A 152 -13.76 -11.44 12.24
CA VAL A 152 -13.25 -10.46 11.28
C VAL A 152 -14.32 -9.42 10.95
N ARG A 153 -15.57 -9.87 10.74
CA ARG A 153 -16.70 -8.95 10.51
C ARG A 153 -16.86 -7.94 11.63
N ASN A 154 -16.81 -8.38 12.89
CA ASN A 154 -16.93 -7.50 14.04
C ASN A 154 -15.79 -6.49 14.13
N GLU A 155 -14.57 -6.91 13.84
CA GLU A 155 -13.39 -6.04 13.79
C GLU A 155 -13.53 -4.98 12.70
N ILE A 156 -13.91 -5.37 11.48
CA ILE A 156 -14.10 -4.43 10.35
C ILE A 156 -15.23 -3.43 10.65
N ILE A 157 -16.36 -3.88 11.21
CA ILE A 157 -17.45 -2.98 11.58
C ILE A 157 -17.00 -2.01 12.67
N ALA A 158 -16.25 -2.46 13.67
CA ALA A 158 -15.71 -1.61 14.70
C ALA A 158 -14.71 -0.57 14.14
N PHE A 159 -13.88 -0.99 13.19
CA PHE A 159 -12.95 -0.10 12.49
C PHE A 159 -13.72 0.98 11.71
N VAL A 160 -14.68 0.60 10.88
CA VAL A 160 -15.46 1.55 10.05
C VAL A 160 -16.27 2.51 10.92
N ASN A 161 -16.82 2.03 12.06
CA ASN A 161 -17.57 2.89 12.98
C ASN A 161 -16.73 3.97 13.69
N ARG A 162 -15.41 3.78 13.82
CA ARG A 162 -14.52 4.81 14.39
C ARG A 162 -14.33 6.02 13.48
N GLY A 163 -14.72 5.90 12.23
CA GLY A 163 -14.50 6.90 11.18
C GLY A 163 -13.49 6.42 10.15
N LEU A 164 -13.74 6.76 8.90
CA LEU A 164 -12.82 6.52 7.80
C LEU A 164 -12.21 7.84 7.36
N ASP A 165 -10.90 7.90 7.28
CA ASP A 165 -10.15 9.01 6.72
C ASP A 165 -9.94 8.83 5.21
N ASP A 166 -9.73 9.94 4.51
CA ASP A 166 -9.38 9.90 3.09
C ASP A 166 -7.96 9.36 2.91
N LEU A 167 -7.77 8.53 1.89
CA LEU A 167 -6.49 7.86 1.63
C LEU A 167 -5.64 8.63 0.62
N SER A 168 -4.39 8.91 0.95
CA SER A 168 -3.39 9.33 -0.03
C SER A 168 -3.06 8.13 -0.95
N ILE A 169 -3.28 8.31 -2.25
CA ILE A 169 -3.16 7.24 -3.27
C ILE A 169 -2.05 7.49 -4.28
N SER A 170 -1.31 8.58 -4.15
CA SER A 170 -0.16 8.88 -5.01
C SER A 170 1.05 9.29 -4.18
N ARG A 171 2.19 9.35 -4.83
CA ARG A 171 3.45 9.88 -4.30
C ARG A 171 4.08 10.79 -5.34
N SER A 172 4.58 11.95 -4.92
CA SER A 172 5.28 12.89 -5.79
C SER A 172 6.81 12.72 -5.75
N ASN A 173 7.33 12.01 -4.74
CA ASN A 173 8.76 11.87 -4.47
C ASN A 173 9.37 10.55 -4.97
N ILE A 174 8.64 9.78 -5.77
CA ILE A 174 9.06 8.46 -6.24
C ILE A 174 8.92 8.41 -7.77
N ASP A 175 10.06 8.16 -8.45
CA ASP A 175 10.09 8.02 -9.92
C ASP A 175 9.76 6.59 -10.37
N TRP A 176 9.62 5.66 -9.42
CA TRP A 176 9.27 4.27 -9.65
C TRP A 176 7.94 3.92 -8.97
N GLY A 177 6.84 4.23 -9.67
CA GLY A 177 5.47 4.01 -9.19
C GLY A 177 4.43 4.10 -10.30
#